data_517524a5d66b12c8d8d6643fefb71aec
#
_entry.id   517524a5d66b12c8d8d6643fefb71aec
#
_cell.length_a   1.000
_cell.length_b   1.000
_cell.length_c   1.000
_cell.angle_alpha   90.00
_cell.angle_beta   90.00
_cell.angle_gamma   90.00
#
_symmetry.space_group_name_H-M   'P 1'
#
loop_
_entity.id
_entity.type
_entity.pdbx_description
1 polymer ?
#
loop_
_entity_poly.entity_id
_entity_poly.type
_entity_poly.pdbx_seq_one_letter_code
_entity_poly.pdbx_strand_id
1 'polypeptide(L)'
;GIPHGVIVYNHASNLDPFILFVACGGHRAPKFVGKKVLFAVPIFGWMSLALGQVPINRGDPKKSIATMNERVAAIMSRWSRSVAVSPEGTRTKDGHLVLPFKKGVFHLSQQMQAPILPLAIHGAFDLWPPSRLFTGVGEITVRALEAQPPLPPLPEAEAHASG
;
A
#
# COMPACT_ATOMS: atom_id res chain seq x y z
N GLY A 1 5.74 11.32 15.90
CA GLY A 1 5.44 11.18 14.47
C GLY A 1 5.40 9.70 14.09
N ILE A 2 4.65 9.34 13.05
CA ILE A 2 4.64 7.97 12.53
C ILE A 2 6.04 7.67 11.99
N PRO A 3 6.74 6.62 12.47
CA PRO A 3 8.05 6.27 11.96
C PRO A 3 7.96 5.93 10.46
N HIS A 4 9.06 6.10 9.74
CA HIS A 4 9.11 5.68 8.34
C HIS A 4 9.05 4.15 8.28
N GLY A 5 8.12 3.61 7.50
CA GLY A 5 7.90 2.17 7.45
C GLY A 5 6.95 1.76 6.33
N VAL A 6 6.59 0.50 6.35
CA VAL A 6 5.61 -0.09 5.44
C VAL A 6 4.23 0.01 6.10
N ILE A 7 3.41 0.93 5.61
CA ILE A 7 2.02 1.06 6.05
C ILE A 7 1.21 -0.05 5.40
N VAL A 8 0.56 -0.85 6.23
CA VAL A 8 -0.30 -1.96 5.82
C VAL A 8 -1.74 -1.64 6.17
N TYR A 9 -2.64 -1.70 5.21
CA TYR A 9 -4.04 -1.32 5.41
C TYR A 9 -5.00 -2.28 4.69
N ASN A 10 -6.23 -2.38 5.19
CA ASN A 10 -7.31 -3.09 4.51
C ASN A 10 -7.83 -2.28 3.31
N HIS A 11 -7.96 -2.93 2.15
CA HIS A 11 -8.29 -2.26 0.89
C HIS A 11 -9.75 -2.47 0.52
N ALA A 12 -10.58 -1.52 0.94
CA ALA A 12 -12.03 -1.66 0.84
C ALA A 12 -12.70 -0.66 -0.11
N SER A 13 -12.05 0.46 -0.41
CA SER A 13 -12.73 1.58 -1.07
C SER A 13 -11.88 2.25 -2.15
N ASN A 14 -12.54 2.98 -3.04
CA ASN A 14 -11.89 3.95 -3.92
C ASN A 14 -11.32 5.16 -3.14
N LEU A 15 -11.79 5.37 -1.90
CA LEU A 15 -11.34 6.45 -1.02
C LEU A 15 -10.02 6.15 -0.29
N ASP A 16 -9.57 4.91 -0.22
CA ASP A 16 -8.44 4.51 0.62
C ASP A 16 -7.19 5.38 0.42
N PRO A 17 -6.76 5.75 -0.81
CA PRO A 17 -5.61 6.64 -0.99
C PRO A 17 -5.80 8.02 -0.38
N PHE A 18 -7.01 8.58 -0.47
CA PHE A 18 -7.35 9.90 0.08
C PHE A 18 -7.43 9.86 1.60
N ILE A 19 -8.03 8.79 2.14
CA ILE A 19 -8.12 8.56 3.58
C ILE A 19 -6.70 8.50 4.19
N LEU A 20 -5.82 7.72 3.58
CA LEU A 20 -4.43 7.59 4.05
C LEU A 20 -3.65 8.91 3.88
N PHE A 21 -3.92 9.67 2.80
CA PHE A 21 -3.33 10.99 2.63
C PHE A 21 -3.68 11.92 3.79
N VAL A 22 -4.94 11.97 4.18
CA VAL A 22 -5.42 12.81 5.29
C VAL A 22 -4.92 12.27 6.64
N ALA A 23 -5.08 10.98 6.89
CA ALA A 23 -4.72 10.34 8.15
C ALA A 23 -3.22 10.44 8.47
N CYS A 24 -2.36 10.43 7.46
CA CYS A 24 -0.91 10.59 7.62
C CYS A 24 -0.44 12.05 7.59
N GLY A 25 -1.35 13.02 7.60
CA GLY A 25 -1.02 14.45 7.66
C GLY A 25 -0.51 15.04 6.34
N GLY A 26 -1.13 14.68 5.22
CA GLY A 26 -0.93 15.28 3.89
C GLY A 26 0.52 15.28 3.38
N HIS A 27 1.33 16.20 3.82
CA HIS A 27 2.74 16.32 3.41
C HIS A 27 3.62 15.11 3.77
N ARG A 28 3.18 14.28 4.73
CA ARG A 28 3.82 13.01 5.12
C ARG A 28 3.12 11.79 4.52
N ALA A 29 2.17 12.01 3.62
CA ALA A 29 1.41 10.92 3.03
C ALA A 29 2.33 9.85 2.42
N PRO A 30 1.98 8.58 2.63
CA PRO A 30 2.76 7.48 2.09
C PRO A 30 2.68 7.46 0.56
N LYS A 31 3.65 6.84 -0.06
CA LYS A 31 3.59 6.53 -1.47
C LYS A 31 2.81 5.23 -1.69
N PHE A 32 1.90 5.25 -2.64
CA PHE A 32 1.09 4.09 -2.97
C PHE A 32 1.67 3.34 -4.15
N VAL A 33 1.48 2.04 -4.12
CA VAL A 33 1.82 1.14 -5.21
C VAL A 33 0.54 0.80 -5.97
N GLY A 34 0.41 1.28 -7.19
CA GLY A 34 -0.80 1.14 -8.00
C GLY A 34 -0.59 0.39 -9.32
N LYS A 35 -1.68 -0.16 -9.89
CA LYS A 35 -1.64 -0.76 -11.23
C LYS A 35 -1.27 0.30 -12.27
N LYS A 36 -0.33 -0.01 -13.18
CA LYS A 36 0.11 0.89 -14.24
C LYS A 36 -1.04 1.47 -15.07
N VAL A 37 -2.09 0.69 -15.31
CA VAL A 37 -3.27 1.13 -16.08
C VAL A 37 -3.99 2.33 -15.43
N LEU A 38 -3.95 2.47 -14.11
CA LEU A 38 -4.57 3.60 -13.42
C LEU A 38 -3.85 4.92 -13.71
N PHE A 39 -2.58 4.86 -14.03
CA PHE A 39 -1.77 6.04 -14.37
C PHE A 39 -2.02 6.53 -15.80
N ALA A 40 -2.71 5.75 -16.63
CA ALA A 40 -3.16 6.15 -17.96
C ALA A 40 -4.51 6.91 -17.93
N VAL A 41 -5.22 6.91 -16.79
CA VAL A 41 -6.46 7.66 -16.65
C VAL A 41 -6.15 9.16 -16.59
N PRO A 42 -6.71 9.98 -17.47
CA PRO A 42 -6.49 11.43 -17.45
C PRO A 42 -6.81 12.04 -16.07
N ILE A 43 -6.11 13.09 -15.70
CA ILE A 43 -6.21 13.79 -14.42
C ILE A 43 -5.76 12.92 -13.25
N PHE A 44 -6.41 11.77 -13.00
CA PHE A 44 -6.06 10.87 -11.90
C PHE A 44 -4.65 10.31 -12.04
N GLY A 45 -4.29 9.85 -13.23
CA GLY A 45 -2.95 9.31 -13.52
C GLY A 45 -1.87 10.38 -13.41
N TRP A 46 -2.11 11.57 -13.97
CA TRP A 46 -1.18 12.69 -13.88
C TRP A 46 -0.97 13.15 -12.43
N MET A 47 -2.05 13.26 -11.67
CA MET A 47 -1.99 13.60 -10.25
C MET A 47 -1.23 12.54 -9.45
N SER A 48 -1.48 11.25 -9.74
CA SER A 48 -0.77 10.15 -9.10
C SER A 48 0.73 10.17 -9.38
N LEU A 49 1.13 10.47 -10.62
CA LEU A 49 2.54 10.64 -11.00
C LEU A 49 3.17 11.85 -10.31
N ALA A 50 2.49 13.00 -10.31
CA ALA A 50 2.95 14.22 -9.65
C ALA A 50 3.14 14.01 -8.14
N LEU A 51 2.28 13.21 -7.51
CA LEU A 51 2.41 12.81 -6.11
C LEU A 51 3.47 11.72 -5.89
N GLY A 52 4.17 11.29 -6.94
CA GLY A 52 5.24 10.29 -6.87
C GLY A 52 4.74 8.89 -6.51
N GLN A 53 3.52 8.54 -6.93
CA GLN A 53 3.00 7.20 -6.76
C GLN A 53 3.73 6.20 -7.66
N VAL A 54 3.78 4.92 -7.26
CA VAL A 54 4.58 3.88 -7.93
C VAL A 54 3.72 3.02 -8.84
N PRO A 55 3.83 3.17 -10.19
CA PRO A 55 3.13 2.28 -11.11
C PRO A 55 3.80 0.90 -11.16
N ILE A 56 3.00 -0.17 -11.05
CA ILE A 56 3.44 -1.56 -11.18
C ILE A 56 2.68 -2.23 -12.31
N ASN A 57 3.43 -2.96 -13.14
CA ASN A 57 2.87 -3.86 -14.13
C ASN A 57 2.70 -5.25 -13.49
N ARG A 58 1.46 -5.75 -13.39
CA ARG A 58 1.14 -7.04 -12.78
C ARG A 58 1.11 -8.20 -13.78
N GLY A 59 1.52 -7.98 -15.01
CA GLY A 59 1.53 -9.01 -16.06
C GLY A 59 2.58 -10.11 -15.84
N ASP A 60 3.68 -9.79 -15.15
CA ASP A 60 4.71 -10.76 -14.75
C ASP A 60 4.94 -10.61 -13.24
N PRO A 61 4.49 -11.57 -12.41
CA PRO A 61 4.58 -11.46 -10.96
C PRO A 61 6.01 -11.30 -10.44
N LYS A 62 6.99 -12.02 -11.00
CA LYS A 62 8.39 -11.95 -10.55
C LYS A 62 9.01 -10.59 -10.87
N LYS A 63 8.86 -10.10 -12.10
CA LYS A 63 9.33 -8.77 -12.50
C LYS A 63 8.59 -7.66 -11.75
N SER A 64 7.31 -7.85 -11.47
CA SER A 64 6.51 -6.90 -10.71
C SER A 64 7.01 -6.72 -9.28
N ILE A 65 7.37 -7.79 -8.60
CA ILE A 65 7.90 -7.77 -7.23
C ILE A 65 9.29 -7.12 -7.22
N ALA A 66 10.20 -7.50 -8.12
CA ALA A 66 11.52 -6.92 -8.21
C ALA A 66 11.45 -5.40 -8.47
N THR A 67 10.68 -4.97 -9.48
CA THR A 67 10.48 -3.54 -9.79
C THR A 67 9.82 -2.79 -8.64
N MET A 68 8.88 -3.42 -7.93
CA MET A 68 8.28 -2.85 -6.74
C MET A 68 9.32 -2.61 -5.67
N ASN A 69 10.10 -3.62 -5.35
CA ASN A 69 11.10 -3.57 -4.29
C ASN A 69 12.16 -2.50 -4.57
N GLU A 70 12.70 -2.44 -5.79
CA GLU A 70 13.67 -1.42 -6.19
C GLU A 70 13.11 0.00 -6.05
N ARG A 71 11.89 0.25 -6.55
CA ARG A 71 11.25 1.58 -6.48
C ARG A 71 10.89 1.96 -5.06
N VAL A 72 10.40 1.01 -4.28
CA VAL A 72 10.09 1.23 -2.86
C VAL A 72 11.36 1.50 -2.08
N ALA A 73 12.43 0.75 -2.30
CA ALA A 73 13.72 0.98 -1.70
C ALA A 73 14.22 2.41 -1.98
N ALA A 74 14.14 2.85 -3.24
CA ALA A 74 14.51 4.21 -3.64
C ALA A 74 13.66 5.29 -2.94
N ILE A 75 12.36 5.05 -2.77
CA ILE A 75 11.46 5.98 -2.07
C ILE A 75 11.80 6.05 -0.58
N MET A 76 11.94 4.91 0.06
CA MET A 76 12.19 4.86 1.49
C MET A 76 13.57 5.42 1.85
N SER A 77 14.62 5.09 1.09
CA SER A 77 15.97 5.56 1.35
C SER A 77 16.19 7.02 0.94
N ARG A 78 15.78 7.40 -0.27
CA ARG A 78 16.09 8.72 -0.84
C ARG A 78 15.17 9.83 -0.34
N TRP A 79 13.91 9.50 -0.03
CA TRP A 79 12.89 10.51 0.31
C TRP A 79 12.45 10.43 1.77
N SER A 80 12.95 9.48 2.54
CA SER A 80 12.50 9.21 3.92
C SER A 80 10.97 9.16 4.00
N ARG A 81 10.33 8.37 3.12
CA ARG A 81 8.89 8.26 3.01
C ARG A 81 8.41 6.84 3.28
N SER A 82 7.30 6.73 3.99
CA SER A 82 6.57 5.47 4.11
C SER A 82 5.95 5.06 2.78
N VAL A 83 5.76 3.76 2.61
CA VAL A 83 5.03 3.19 1.47
C VAL A 83 3.80 2.48 2.00
N ALA A 84 2.64 2.72 1.37
CA ALA A 84 1.38 2.07 1.73
C ALA A 84 1.07 0.94 0.75
N VAL A 85 0.85 -0.25 1.29
CA VAL A 85 0.55 -1.46 0.54
C VAL A 85 -0.57 -2.23 1.24
N SER A 86 -1.57 -2.69 0.47
CA SER A 86 -2.54 -3.62 1.01
C SER A 86 -2.06 -5.07 0.84
N PRO A 87 -2.03 -5.87 1.91
CA PRO A 87 -1.66 -7.27 1.85
C PRO A 87 -2.70 -8.13 1.13
N GLU A 88 -3.90 -7.63 0.97
CA GLU A 88 -4.99 -8.26 0.21
C GLU A 88 -4.67 -8.33 -1.29
N GLY A 89 -3.90 -7.36 -1.82
CA GLY A 89 -3.52 -7.27 -3.22
C GLY A 89 -4.68 -6.91 -4.16
N THR A 90 -5.89 -6.81 -3.65
CA THR A 90 -7.11 -6.37 -4.35
C THR A 90 -8.05 -5.70 -3.37
N ARG A 91 -9.04 -4.94 -3.88
CA ARG A 91 -10.13 -4.42 -3.06
C ARG A 91 -11.13 -5.51 -2.76
N THR A 92 -11.70 -5.48 -1.55
CA THR A 92 -12.82 -6.36 -1.20
C THR A 92 -14.04 -6.10 -2.11
N LYS A 93 -14.86 -7.12 -2.28
CA LYS A 93 -16.13 -7.01 -3.03
C LYS A 93 -17.35 -6.89 -2.12
N ASP A 94 -17.22 -7.31 -0.88
CA ASP A 94 -18.30 -7.49 0.10
C ASP A 94 -18.04 -6.77 1.44
N GLY A 95 -16.93 -6.02 1.55
CA GLY A 95 -16.55 -5.30 2.76
C GLY A 95 -15.71 -6.11 3.75
N HIS A 96 -15.57 -7.42 3.54
CA HIS A 96 -14.73 -8.28 4.39
C HIS A 96 -13.27 -8.29 3.93
N LEU A 97 -12.37 -8.65 4.84
CA LEU A 97 -10.95 -8.80 4.51
C LEU A 97 -10.73 -9.93 3.49
N VAL A 98 -9.94 -9.67 2.48
CA VAL A 98 -9.59 -10.67 1.47
C VAL A 98 -8.41 -11.50 1.95
N LEU A 99 -8.66 -12.75 2.27
CA LEU A 99 -7.68 -13.70 2.77
C LEU A 99 -7.39 -14.81 1.74
N PRO A 100 -6.20 -15.43 1.76
CA PRO A 100 -5.04 -15.12 2.62
C PRO A 100 -4.28 -13.87 2.17
N PHE A 101 -3.59 -13.21 3.10
CA PHE A 101 -2.74 -12.07 2.78
C PHE A 101 -1.56 -12.45 1.90
N LYS A 102 -1.22 -11.57 0.97
CA LYS A 102 -0.07 -11.71 0.08
C LYS A 102 1.23 -11.49 0.86
N LYS A 103 2.19 -12.39 0.69
CA LYS A 103 3.47 -12.36 1.40
C LYS A 103 4.37 -11.17 1.00
N GLY A 104 4.13 -10.55 -0.17
CA GLY A 104 5.00 -9.52 -0.73
C GLY A 104 5.25 -8.31 0.18
N VAL A 105 4.24 -7.90 0.97
CA VAL A 105 4.38 -6.79 1.92
C VAL A 105 5.32 -7.13 3.07
N PHE A 106 5.30 -8.37 3.53
CA PHE A 106 6.15 -8.87 4.60
C PHE A 106 7.61 -9.02 4.13
N HIS A 107 7.82 -9.54 2.92
CA HIS A 107 9.14 -9.57 2.29
C HIS A 107 9.71 -8.16 2.09
N LEU A 108 8.86 -7.19 1.75
CA LEU A 108 9.27 -5.80 1.63
C LEU A 108 9.78 -5.23 2.96
N SER A 109 9.02 -5.42 4.06
CA SER A 109 9.44 -5.02 5.40
C SER A 109 10.78 -5.64 5.80
N GLN A 110 10.94 -6.93 5.52
CA GLN A 110 12.15 -7.69 5.79
C GLN A 110 13.35 -7.18 4.98
N GLN A 111 13.18 -6.99 3.67
CA GLN A 111 14.25 -6.50 2.78
C GLN A 111 14.67 -5.08 3.13
N MET A 112 13.72 -4.22 3.48
CA MET A 112 13.98 -2.82 3.82
C MET A 112 14.36 -2.62 5.29
N GLN A 113 14.31 -3.69 6.10
CA GLN A 113 14.48 -3.61 7.56
C GLN A 113 13.63 -2.47 8.14
N ALA A 114 12.39 -2.34 7.61
CA ALA A 114 11.47 -1.29 7.96
C ALA A 114 10.28 -1.83 8.78
N PRO A 115 9.83 -1.11 9.81
CA PRO A 115 8.68 -1.53 10.61
C PRO A 115 7.41 -1.60 9.77
N ILE A 116 6.52 -2.51 10.14
CA ILE A 116 5.17 -2.59 9.61
C ILE A 116 4.26 -1.71 10.48
N LEU A 117 3.54 -0.81 9.84
CA LEU A 117 2.64 0.15 10.48
C LEU A 117 1.19 -0.19 10.07
N PRO A 118 0.47 -1.04 10.82
CA PRO A 118 -0.86 -1.45 10.43
C PRO A 118 -1.88 -0.32 10.67
N LEU A 119 -2.72 -0.05 9.68
CA LEU A 119 -3.86 0.87 9.76
C LEU A 119 -5.13 0.12 9.41
N ALA A 120 -6.13 0.20 10.26
CA ALA A 120 -7.48 -0.31 10.00
C ALA A 120 -8.38 0.86 9.56
N ILE A 121 -9.04 0.71 8.41
CA ILE A 121 -9.98 1.67 7.85
C ILE A 121 -11.38 1.07 7.94
N HIS A 122 -12.29 1.75 8.62
CA HIS A 122 -13.68 1.36 8.77
C HIS A 122 -14.62 2.41 8.17
N GLY A 123 -15.77 1.97 7.61
CA GLY A 123 -16.78 2.83 7.00
C GLY A 123 -16.51 3.21 5.53
N ALA A 124 -15.29 3.04 5.03
CA ALA A 124 -14.93 3.45 3.68
C ALA A 124 -15.63 2.63 2.58
N PHE A 125 -15.87 1.34 2.81
CA PHE A 125 -16.58 0.46 1.87
C PHE A 125 -18.04 0.92 1.67
N ASP A 126 -18.72 1.27 2.73
CA ASP A 126 -20.13 1.71 2.68
C ASP A 126 -20.30 3.00 1.90
N LEU A 127 -19.29 3.87 1.97
CA LEU A 127 -19.29 5.15 1.27
C LEU A 127 -18.97 5.00 -0.21
N TRP A 128 -17.90 4.29 -0.56
CA TRP A 128 -17.50 4.14 -1.95
C TRP A 128 -16.87 2.77 -2.25
N PRO A 129 -17.70 1.70 -2.33
CA PRO A 129 -17.23 0.39 -2.73
C PRO A 129 -16.70 0.41 -4.18
N PRO A 130 -15.88 -0.58 -4.57
CA PRO A 130 -15.33 -0.66 -5.93
C PRO A 130 -16.36 -0.69 -7.05
N SER A 131 -17.57 -1.17 -6.76
CA SER A 131 -18.67 -1.31 -7.72
C SER A 131 -19.49 -0.04 -7.96
N ARG A 132 -19.33 0.99 -7.10
CA ARG A 132 -20.13 2.22 -7.18
C ARG A 132 -19.36 3.31 -7.92
N LEU A 133 -20.05 4.08 -8.77
CA LEU A 133 -19.45 5.18 -9.54
C LEU A 133 -19.26 6.46 -8.69
N PHE A 134 -20.20 6.74 -7.78
CA PHE A 134 -20.18 7.93 -6.93
C PHE A 134 -20.05 7.58 -5.46
N THR A 135 -19.43 8.46 -4.69
CA THR A 135 -19.32 8.31 -3.25
C THR A 135 -20.62 8.68 -2.54
N GLY A 136 -20.88 8.02 -1.42
CA GLY A 136 -21.89 8.43 -0.44
C GLY A 136 -21.34 9.46 0.55
N VAL A 137 -22.15 9.75 1.56
CA VAL A 137 -21.80 10.60 2.72
C VAL A 137 -21.85 9.74 3.98
N GLY A 138 -20.91 9.92 4.90
CA GLY A 138 -20.85 9.17 6.14
C GLY A 138 -19.51 9.35 6.85
N GLU A 139 -19.29 8.56 7.87
CA GLU A 139 -18.11 8.63 8.71
C GLU A 139 -17.08 7.55 8.33
N ILE A 140 -15.82 7.92 8.43
CA ILE A 140 -14.70 7.01 8.24
C ILE A 140 -13.82 7.07 9.48
N THR A 141 -13.56 5.92 10.06
CA THR A 141 -12.63 5.79 11.18
C THR A 141 -11.34 5.15 10.70
N VAL A 142 -10.20 5.77 11.03
CA VAL A 142 -8.87 5.21 10.81
C VAL A 142 -8.22 4.95 12.16
N ARG A 143 -7.86 3.71 12.42
CA ARG A 143 -7.16 3.31 13.63
C ARG A 143 -5.75 2.85 13.29
N ALA A 144 -4.76 3.51 13.88
CA ALA A 144 -3.39 3.00 13.89
C ALA A 144 -3.31 1.87 14.93
N LEU A 145 -2.79 0.74 14.52
CA LEU A 145 -2.49 -0.40 15.40
C LEU A 145 -1.02 -0.33 15.83
N GLU A 146 -0.64 -1.22 16.73
CA GLU A 146 0.74 -1.28 17.22
C GLU A 146 1.72 -1.57 16.08
N ALA A 147 2.75 -0.74 15.99
CA ALA A 147 3.81 -0.93 15.00
C ALA A 147 4.56 -2.22 15.26
N GLN A 148 4.75 -3.03 14.24
CA GLN A 148 5.52 -4.26 14.34
C GLN A 148 6.96 -4.00 13.92
N PRO A 149 7.95 -4.53 14.64
CA PRO A 149 9.34 -4.39 14.24
C PRO A 149 9.59 -5.04 12.87
N PRO A 150 10.69 -4.67 12.19
CA PRO A 150 11.08 -5.34 10.97
C PRO A 150 11.19 -6.85 11.19
N LEU A 151 10.73 -7.61 10.21
CA LEU A 151 10.92 -9.07 10.25
C LEU A 151 12.42 -9.40 10.15
N PRO A 152 12.87 -10.46 10.82
CA PRO A 152 14.26 -10.88 10.74
C PRO A 152 14.66 -11.20 9.28
N PRO A 153 15.91 -10.97 8.88
CA PRO A 153 16.38 -11.35 7.55
C PRO A 153 16.11 -12.84 7.27
N LEU A 154 15.83 -13.17 6.00
CA LEU A 154 15.72 -14.58 5.60
C LEU A 154 17.07 -15.26 5.81
N PRO A 155 17.08 -16.52 6.27
CA PRO A 155 18.29 -17.34 6.25
C PRO A 155 18.85 -17.38 4.82
N GLU A 156 20.18 -17.31 4.68
CA GLU A 156 20.85 -17.25 3.36
C GLU A 156 20.43 -18.38 2.41
N ALA A 157 20.07 -19.55 2.95
CA ALA A 157 19.61 -20.71 2.17
C ALA A 157 18.26 -20.48 1.48
N GLU A 158 17.38 -19.64 2.01
CA GLU A 158 16.05 -19.36 1.42
C GLU A 158 16.07 -18.15 0.47
N ALA A 159 17.08 -17.30 0.56
CA ALA A 159 17.24 -16.14 -0.31
C ALA A 159 17.48 -16.56 -1.77
N HIS A 160 18.08 -17.72 -2.01
CA HIS A 160 18.38 -18.26 -3.35
C HIS A 160 17.20 -19.03 -3.97
N ALA A 161 16.22 -19.47 -3.18
CA ALA A 161 15.08 -20.25 -3.67
C ALA A 161 13.92 -19.35 -4.18
N SER A 162 13.97 -18.05 -3.92
CA SER A 162 12.93 -17.07 -4.30
C SER A 162 13.34 -16.15 -5.45
N GLY A 163 14.47 -16.45 -6.12
CA GLY A 163 14.98 -15.74 -7.30
C GLY A 163 14.40 -16.23 -8.64
#